data_1b523551abdd1b767a0f59741dc1f3e7
#
_entry.id   1b523551abdd1b767a0f59741dc1f3e7
#
_cell.length_a   1.000
_cell.length_b   1.000
_cell.length_c   1.000
_cell.angle_alpha   90.00
_cell.angle_beta   90.00
_cell.angle_gamma   90.00
#
_symmetry.space_group_name_H-M   'P 1'
#
loop_
_entity.id
_entity.type
_entity.pdbx_description
1 polymer ?
#
loop_
_entity_poly.entity_id
_entity_poly.type
_entity_poly.pdbx_seq_one_letter_code
_entity_poly.pdbx_strand_id
1 'polypeptide(L)'
;MAKPAKRVAVTGAAGQIGYSLLFRIANGDMLGKDQPVILQLLDLPQAQAAVKGVVMELEDCAFPLLAGVVVTDDPKVAFKDADVALLVGARPRSKGMERKDLLSANAEIFTVQGKALNEVASRDIKVLVVGNPANTNAYIAMKSAPDLPKKNFTAMLRLDHNRALSQLAAKSGKPVASIEKLAVWGNHSPTMYPDFRVATAEGQDLTKLINDEEWNRNTFIPTVGKRGAAIIEARGLSSAASAANAAIDHVRDWVLGTNGKWVTMGIPSDGSYGIPEDIIYGVPVTCENGEYKRVEGLAIDAFSREKMDHTLNELLEERDGVQHLLG
;
A
#
# COMPACT_ATOMS: atom_id res chain seq x y z
N MET A 1 7.07 32.18 2.43
CA MET A 1 6.09 31.80 3.48
C MET A 1 6.17 30.29 3.67
N ALA A 2 6.10 29.81 4.94
CA ALA A 2 6.06 28.38 5.22
C ALA A 2 4.77 27.78 4.60
N LYS A 3 4.86 26.55 4.09
CA LYS A 3 3.69 25.81 3.60
C LYS A 3 2.72 25.53 4.78
N PRO A 4 1.39 25.57 4.54
CA PRO A 4 0.45 25.12 5.55
C PRO A 4 0.68 23.64 5.87
N ALA A 5 0.50 23.24 7.13
CA ALA A 5 0.69 21.87 7.55
C ALA A 5 -0.33 20.93 6.89
N LYS A 6 0.13 19.75 6.46
CA LYS A 6 -0.73 18.66 5.97
C LYS A 6 -1.10 17.72 7.12
N ARG A 7 -2.35 17.32 7.16
CA ARG A 7 -2.86 16.38 8.15
C ARG A 7 -2.73 14.96 7.66
N VAL A 8 -1.98 14.15 8.41
CA VAL A 8 -1.69 12.75 8.09
C VAL A 8 -2.27 11.87 9.19
N ALA A 9 -3.30 11.13 8.85
CA ALA A 9 -3.89 10.14 9.73
C ALA A 9 -3.19 8.79 9.57
N VAL A 10 -2.89 8.12 10.68
CA VAL A 10 -2.29 6.79 10.72
C VAL A 10 -3.07 5.93 11.71
N THR A 11 -3.58 4.80 11.25
CA THR A 11 -4.24 3.80 12.10
C THR A 11 -3.26 2.72 12.51
N GLY A 12 -3.48 2.09 13.67
CA GLY A 12 -2.54 1.11 14.21
C GLY A 12 -1.20 1.75 14.61
N ALA A 13 -1.25 2.97 15.12
CA ALA A 13 -0.08 3.81 15.39
C ALA A 13 0.89 3.22 16.43
N ALA A 14 0.43 2.38 17.36
CA ALA A 14 1.25 1.70 18.34
C ALA A 14 1.91 0.41 17.82
N GLY A 15 1.53 -0.06 16.61
CA GLY A 15 2.07 -1.29 16.02
C GLY A 15 3.48 -1.12 15.46
N GLN A 16 4.10 -2.23 15.08
CA GLN A 16 5.48 -2.26 14.55
C GLN A 16 5.65 -1.43 13.26
N ILE A 17 4.68 -1.51 12.35
CA ILE A 17 4.71 -0.71 11.12
C ILE A 17 4.49 0.77 11.46
N GLY A 18 3.51 1.10 12.32
CA GLY A 18 3.25 2.45 12.78
C GLY A 18 4.49 3.09 13.41
N TYR A 19 5.14 2.39 14.33
CA TYR A 19 6.37 2.85 14.95
C TYR A 19 7.49 3.11 13.93
N SER A 20 7.67 2.24 12.94
CA SER A 20 8.68 2.44 11.89
C SER A 20 8.33 3.58 10.91
N LEU A 21 7.05 3.91 10.79
CA LEU A 21 6.51 4.84 9.79
C LEU A 21 6.51 6.30 10.28
N LEU A 22 6.07 6.52 11.51
CA LEU A 22 5.74 7.85 12.03
C LEU A 22 6.95 8.79 12.07
N PHE A 23 8.11 8.31 12.51
CA PHE A 23 9.34 9.11 12.57
C PHE A 23 9.81 9.56 11.18
N ARG A 24 9.65 8.72 10.20
CA ARG A 24 10.01 9.04 8.81
C ARG A 24 9.04 10.05 8.19
N ILE A 25 7.74 9.94 8.47
CA ILE A 25 6.75 10.95 8.05
C ILE A 25 7.09 12.30 8.67
N ALA A 26 7.33 12.32 9.98
CA ALA A 26 7.69 13.54 10.70
C ALA A 26 9.02 14.17 10.23
N ASN A 27 9.94 13.34 9.73
CA ASN A 27 11.22 13.80 9.16
C ASN A 27 11.11 14.29 7.71
N GLY A 28 9.92 14.26 7.11
CA GLY A 28 9.69 14.74 5.75
C GLY A 28 10.03 13.74 4.62
N ASP A 29 10.17 12.46 4.93
CA ASP A 29 10.50 11.43 3.92
C ASP A 29 9.32 11.12 2.98
N MET A 30 8.08 11.42 3.40
CA MET A 30 6.87 11.10 2.65
C MET A 30 6.33 12.29 1.84
N LEU A 31 6.21 13.45 2.44
CA LEU A 31 5.58 14.62 1.81
C LEU A 31 6.58 15.72 1.40
N GLY A 32 7.88 15.51 1.65
CA GLY A 32 8.93 16.45 1.30
C GLY A 32 9.55 17.14 2.51
N LYS A 33 10.80 17.56 2.34
CA LYS A 33 11.62 18.15 3.41
C LYS A 33 11.24 19.59 3.77
N ASP A 34 10.29 20.17 3.07
CA ASP A 34 9.76 21.51 3.30
C ASP A 34 8.26 21.52 3.65
N GLN A 35 7.65 20.33 3.84
CA GLN A 35 6.23 20.18 4.14
C GLN A 35 6.00 19.87 5.62
N PRO A 36 5.48 20.83 6.40
CA PRO A 36 5.05 20.56 7.78
C PRO A 36 3.89 19.56 7.81
N VAL A 37 3.84 18.72 8.84
CA VAL A 37 2.81 17.71 9.04
C VAL A 37 2.20 17.78 10.45
N ILE A 38 0.92 17.48 10.54
CA ILE A 38 0.21 17.16 11.77
C ILE A 38 -0.13 15.69 11.72
N LEU A 39 0.36 14.91 12.66
CA LEU A 39 0.05 13.48 12.77
C LEU A 39 -1.26 13.28 13.55
N GLN A 40 -2.19 12.54 12.99
CA GLN A 40 -3.46 12.17 13.62
C GLN A 40 -3.48 10.66 13.82
N LEU A 41 -3.22 10.23 15.06
CA LEU A 41 -2.91 8.85 15.40
C LEU A 41 -4.14 8.15 15.98
N LEU A 42 -4.59 7.11 15.29
CA LEU A 42 -5.72 6.28 15.71
C LEU A 42 -5.22 4.91 16.15
N ASP A 43 -5.62 4.51 17.32
CA ASP A 43 -5.46 3.12 17.78
C ASP A 43 -6.58 2.74 18.75
N LEU A 44 -6.65 1.47 19.09
CA LEU A 44 -7.65 0.92 20.00
C LEU A 44 -7.52 1.54 21.41
N PRO A 45 -8.61 1.59 22.21
CA PRO A 45 -8.58 2.14 23.55
C PRO A 45 -7.48 1.56 24.43
N GLN A 46 -7.23 0.26 24.36
CA GLN A 46 -6.20 -0.42 25.15
C GLN A 46 -4.76 -0.11 24.67
N ALA A 47 -4.59 0.43 23.47
CA ALA A 47 -3.29 0.81 22.92
C ALA A 47 -2.94 2.29 23.15
N GLN A 48 -3.84 3.10 23.71
CA GLN A 48 -3.65 4.54 23.86
C GLN A 48 -2.43 4.91 24.70
N ALA A 49 -2.12 4.14 25.74
CA ALA A 49 -0.92 4.35 26.54
C ALA A 49 0.37 4.14 25.74
N ALA A 50 0.40 3.11 24.89
CA ALA A 50 1.53 2.85 24.00
C ALA A 50 1.69 3.95 22.93
N VAL A 51 0.60 4.44 22.37
CA VAL A 51 0.64 5.58 21.42
C VAL A 51 1.20 6.83 22.07
N LYS A 52 0.84 7.13 23.32
CA LYS A 52 1.40 8.26 24.08
C LYS A 52 2.91 8.12 24.25
N GLY A 53 3.42 6.91 24.49
CA GLY A 53 4.84 6.64 24.54
C GLY A 53 5.55 6.94 23.21
N VAL A 54 4.94 6.56 22.10
CA VAL A 54 5.45 6.89 20.75
C VAL A 54 5.46 8.41 20.52
N VAL A 55 4.45 9.13 20.99
CA VAL A 55 4.41 10.60 20.90
C VAL A 55 5.55 11.25 21.68
N MET A 56 5.85 10.75 22.88
CA MET A 56 7.00 11.25 23.65
C MET A 56 8.32 11.10 22.87
N GLU A 57 8.52 9.96 22.20
CA GLU A 57 9.71 9.76 21.35
C GLU A 57 9.71 10.68 20.13
N LEU A 58 8.55 10.96 19.52
CA LEU A 58 8.44 11.95 18.44
C LEU A 58 8.81 13.35 18.91
N GLU A 59 8.40 13.73 20.11
CA GLU A 59 8.77 15.00 20.77
C GLU A 59 10.27 15.05 21.04
N ASP A 60 10.86 13.97 21.55
CA ASP A 60 12.30 13.87 21.81
C ASP A 60 13.15 13.99 20.54
N CYS A 61 12.62 13.63 19.38
CA CYS A 61 13.30 13.82 18.10
C CYS A 61 13.37 15.28 17.66
N ALA A 62 12.52 16.16 18.20
CA ALA A 62 12.46 17.58 17.87
C ALA A 62 12.41 17.87 16.34
N PHE A 63 11.62 17.08 15.60
CA PHE A 63 11.49 17.24 14.15
C PHE A 63 10.97 18.62 13.77
N PRO A 64 11.70 19.41 12.94
CA PRO A 64 11.27 20.76 12.55
C PRO A 64 9.96 20.78 11.78
N LEU A 65 9.60 19.68 11.10
CA LEU A 65 8.39 19.58 10.27
C LEU A 65 7.17 19.07 11.05
N LEU A 66 7.33 18.58 12.28
CA LEU A 66 6.23 18.10 13.10
C LEU A 66 5.51 19.28 13.76
N ALA A 67 4.38 19.69 13.16
CA ALA A 67 3.61 20.85 13.62
C ALA A 67 2.59 20.50 14.72
N GLY A 68 2.29 19.23 14.94
CA GLY A 68 1.36 18.79 15.99
C GLY A 68 1.08 17.29 15.91
N VAL A 69 0.53 16.76 17.00
CA VAL A 69 0.11 15.36 17.11
C VAL A 69 -1.25 15.31 17.81
N VAL A 70 -2.17 14.54 17.24
CA VAL A 70 -3.48 14.20 17.82
C VAL A 70 -3.49 12.71 18.09
N VAL A 71 -3.88 12.30 19.29
CA VAL A 71 -4.01 10.87 19.69
C VAL A 71 -5.47 10.61 20.04
N THR A 72 -6.08 9.59 19.46
CA THR A 72 -7.50 9.28 19.65
C THR A 72 -7.81 7.82 19.39
N ASP A 73 -8.91 7.34 19.93
CA ASP A 73 -9.55 6.08 19.59
C ASP A 73 -10.82 6.27 18.73
N ASP A 74 -11.16 7.52 18.41
CA ASP A 74 -12.29 7.89 17.57
C ASP A 74 -11.88 8.14 16.12
N PRO A 75 -12.33 7.33 15.15
CA PRO A 75 -12.02 7.53 13.74
C PRO A 75 -12.40 8.90 13.18
N LYS A 76 -13.50 9.50 13.68
CA LYS A 76 -13.93 10.83 13.22
C LYS A 76 -12.98 11.94 13.66
N VAL A 77 -12.39 11.79 14.83
CA VAL A 77 -11.35 12.71 15.31
C VAL A 77 -10.06 12.51 14.50
N ALA A 78 -9.65 11.26 14.30
CA ALA A 78 -8.43 10.93 13.57
C ALA A 78 -8.45 11.38 12.11
N PHE A 79 -9.59 11.24 11.43
CA PHE A 79 -9.70 11.54 10.00
C PHE A 79 -10.17 12.97 9.70
N LYS A 80 -10.47 13.77 10.74
CA LYS A 80 -10.93 15.13 10.54
C LYS A 80 -9.95 15.96 9.71
N ASP A 81 -10.44 16.48 8.61
CA ASP A 81 -9.69 17.31 7.65
C ASP A 81 -8.37 16.64 7.16
N ALA A 82 -8.27 15.33 7.25
CA ALA A 82 -7.07 14.60 6.82
C ALA A 82 -6.82 14.75 5.31
N ASP A 83 -5.59 15.05 4.96
CA ASP A 83 -5.09 15.13 3.58
C ASP A 83 -4.57 13.78 3.08
N VAL A 84 -4.03 12.98 4.00
CA VAL A 84 -3.51 11.62 3.76
C VAL A 84 -3.95 10.73 4.89
N ALA A 85 -4.39 9.53 4.58
CA ALA A 85 -4.66 8.49 5.57
C ALA A 85 -3.93 7.20 5.20
N LEU A 86 -3.14 6.69 6.15
CA LEU A 86 -2.48 5.39 6.08
C LEU A 86 -3.22 4.43 7.00
N LEU A 87 -4.02 3.55 6.43
CA LEU A 87 -4.81 2.56 7.15
C LEU A 87 -3.97 1.30 7.36
N VAL A 88 -3.16 1.33 8.41
CA VAL A 88 -2.18 0.29 8.74
C VAL A 88 -2.77 -0.77 9.66
N GLY A 89 -3.61 -0.36 10.61
CA GLY A 89 -4.25 -1.23 11.56
C GLY A 89 -5.25 -2.18 10.89
N ALA A 90 -5.10 -3.46 11.16
CA ALA A 90 -6.03 -4.51 10.75
C ALA A 90 -6.01 -5.65 11.77
N ARG A 91 -7.06 -6.46 11.78
CA ARG A 91 -7.07 -7.65 12.63
C ARG A 91 -6.13 -8.71 12.05
N PRO A 92 -5.10 -9.13 12.78
CA PRO A 92 -4.20 -10.17 12.31
C PRO A 92 -4.90 -11.53 12.33
N ARG A 93 -4.46 -12.44 11.45
CA ARG A 93 -4.92 -13.82 11.49
C ARG A 93 -4.40 -14.53 12.75
N SER A 94 -5.31 -15.04 13.56
CA SER A 94 -4.97 -15.85 14.72
C SER A 94 -4.99 -17.34 14.38
N LYS A 95 -4.32 -18.15 15.21
CA LYS A 95 -4.29 -19.62 15.05
C LYS A 95 -5.71 -20.17 15.10
N GLY A 96 -6.09 -20.95 14.09
CA GLY A 96 -7.43 -21.55 13.98
C GLY A 96 -8.50 -20.66 13.35
N MET A 97 -8.18 -19.41 13.02
CA MET A 97 -9.12 -18.51 12.32
C MET A 97 -9.19 -18.87 10.84
N GLU A 98 -10.39 -19.08 10.35
CA GLU A 98 -10.63 -19.27 8.92
C GLU A 98 -10.49 -17.96 8.14
N ARG A 99 -10.24 -18.05 6.82
CA ARG A 99 -10.14 -16.87 5.94
C ARG A 99 -11.41 -16.03 5.98
N LYS A 100 -12.57 -16.67 6.00
CA LYS A 100 -13.88 -16.03 6.08
C LYS A 100 -14.02 -15.16 7.34
N ASP A 101 -13.61 -15.68 8.50
CA ASP A 101 -13.69 -14.95 9.76
C ASP A 101 -12.78 -13.74 9.78
N LEU A 102 -11.59 -13.86 9.22
CA LEU A 102 -10.64 -12.75 9.06
C LEU A 102 -11.21 -11.66 8.16
N LEU A 103 -11.79 -12.04 7.01
CA LEU A 103 -12.43 -11.09 6.10
C LEU A 103 -13.58 -10.34 6.77
N SER A 104 -14.44 -11.06 7.50
CA SER A 104 -15.58 -10.46 8.20
C SER A 104 -15.15 -9.48 9.30
N ALA A 105 -14.14 -9.85 10.11
CA ALA A 105 -13.62 -9.00 11.17
C ALA A 105 -12.97 -7.72 10.62
N ASN A 106 -12.23 -7.82 9.52
CA ASN A 106 -11.65 -6.66 8.86
C ASN A 106 -12.72 -5.82 8.14
N ALA A 107 -13.74 -6.44 7.55
CA ALA A 107 -14.85 -5.72 6.94
C ALA A 107 -15.54 -4.76 7.92
N GLU A 108 -15.74 -5.17 9.16
CA GLU A 108 -16.29 -4.31 10.20
C GLU A 108 -15.39 -3.09 10.46
N ILE A 109 -14.07 -3.30 10.64
CA ILE A 109 -13.10 -2.24 10.88
C ILE A 109 -13.09 -1.23 9.73
N PHE A 110 -12.93 -1.70 8.49
CA PHE A 110 -12.78 -0.83 7.31
C PHE A 110 -14.09 -0.18 6.88
N THR A 111 -15.25 -0.76 7.19
CA THR A 111 -16.56 -0.12 7.02
C THR A 111 -16.67 1.11 7.94
N VAL A 112 -16.34 0.96 9.21
CA VAL A 112 -16.37 2.07 10.18
C VAL A 112 -15.42 3.18 9.77
N GLN A 113 -14.20 2.83 9.40
CA GLN A 113 -13.18 3.81 8.96
C GLN A 113 -13.56 4.47 7.63
N GLY A 114 -14.10 3.73 6.68
CA GLY A 114 -14.57 4.29 5.41
C GLY A 114 -15.71 5.30 5.61
N LYS A 115 -16.68 5.00 6.47
CA LYS A 115 -17.76 5.94 6.83
C LYS A 115 -17.23 7.21 7.50
N ALA A 116 -16.28 7.07 8.41
CA ALA A 116 -15.65 8.22 9.07
C ALA A 116 -14.88 9.10 8.07
N LEU A 117 -14.09 8.50 7.16
CA LEU A 117 -13.42 9.21 6.09
C LEU A 117 -14.40 9.98 5.22
N ASN A 118 -15.52 9.35 4.84
CA ASN A 118 -16.57 9.96 4.03
C ASN A 118 -17.16 11.21 4.68
N GLU A 119 -17.32 11.19 6.01
CA GLU A 119 -17.97 12.26 6.76
C GLU A 119 -17.03 13.44 7.03
N VAL A 120 -15.76 13.19 7.39
CA VAL A 120 -14.92 14.23 8.00
C VAL A 120 -13.60 14.50 7.30
N ALA A 121 -13.16 13.66 6.37
CA ALA A 121 -11.88 13.85 5.68
C ALA A 121 -11.94 14.96 4.63
N SER A 122 -10.77 15.50 4.25
CA SER A 122 -10.65 16.32 3.06
C SER A 122 -11.21 15.59 1.83
N ARG A 123 -11.90 16.30 0.95
CA ARG A 123 -12.48 15.68 -0.27
C ARG A 123 -11.41 15.17 -1.24
N ASP A 124 -10.18 15.71 -1.16
CA ASP A 124 -9.03 15.30 -1.96
C ASP A 124 -8.14 14.29 -1.23
N ILE A 125 -8.59 13.73 -0.13
CA ILE A 125 -7.79 12.81 0.69
C ILE A 125 -7.17 11.70 -0.16
N LYS A 126 -5.92 11.36 0.13
CA LYS A 126 -5.24 10.19 -0.41
C LYS A 126 -5.21 9.09 0.63
N VAL A 127 -5.86 7.98 0.34
CA VAL A 127 -5.97 6.84 1.25
C VAL A 127 -5.10 5.70 0.76
N LEU A 128 -4.19 5.26 1.60
CA LEU A 128 -3.39 4.05 1.41
C LEU A 128 -3.76 3.01 2.44
N VAL A 129 -4.25 1.87 1.99
CA VAL A 129 -4.53 0.72 2.84
C VAL A 129 -3.32 -0.22 2.84
N VAL A 130 -2.77 -0.45 4.03
CA VAL A 130 -1.62 -1.32 4.29
C VAL A 130 -2.05 -2.60 5.00
N GLY A 131 -3.05 -2.51 5.89
CA GLY A 131 -3.56 -3.63 6.66
C GLY A 131 -4.15 -4.73 5.77
N ASN A 132 -3.74 -5.98 6.02
CA ASN A 132 -4.14 -7.13 5.22
C ASN A 132 -5.52 -7.69 5.59
N PRO A 133 -6.25 -8.17 4.59
CA PRO A 133 -5.98 -8.21 3.15
C PRO A 133 -6.14 -6.83 2.49
N ALA A 134 -5.03 -6.24 2.03
CA ALA A 134 -4.96 -4.82 1.68
C ALA A 134 -5.93 -4.42 0.56
N ASN A 135 -5.97 -5.15 -0.55
CA ASN A 135 -6.84 -4.82 -1.67
C ASN A 135 -8.33 -4.88 -1.28
N THR A 136 -8.74 -5.92 -0.60
CA THR A 136 -10.14 -6.10 -0.17
C THR A 136 -10.51 -5.08 0.91
N ASN A 137 -9.62 -4.78 1.85
CA ASN A 137 -9.84 -3.74 2.85
C ASN A 137 -9.98 -2.35 2.21
N ALA A 138 -9.17 -2.05 1.19
CA ALA A 138 -9.30 -0.81 0.42
C ALA A 138 -10.65 -0.74 -0.33
N TYR A 139 -11.09 -1.85 -0.90
CA TYR A 139 -12.40 -1.96 -1.52
C TYR A 139 -13.54 -1.69 -0.53
N ILE A 140 -13.48 -2.28 0.66
CA ILE A 140 -14.48 -2.06 1.72
C ILE A 140 -14.52 -0.60 2.14
N ALA A 141 -13.37 0.02 2.40
CA ALA A 141 -13.29 1.43 2.78
C ALA A 141 -13.86 2.33 1.67
N MET A 142 -13.50 2.07 0.42
CA MET A 142 -14.01 2.80 -0.75
C MET A 142 -15.54 2.70 -0.88
N LYS A 143 -16.11 1.51 -0.76
CA LYS A 143 -17.57 1.28 -0.83
C LYS A 143 -18.30 1.95 0.33
N SER A 144 -17.65 2.08 1.48
CA SER A 144 -18.21 2.73 2.68
C SER A 144 -18.08 4.27 2.67
N ALA A 145 -17.45 4.83 1.63
CA ALA A 145 -17.24 6.27 1.48
C ALA A 145 -17.76 6.76 0.10
N PRO A 146 -19.09 6.70 -0.13
CA PRO A 146 -19.67 6.94 -1.44
C PRO A 146 -19.54 8.38 -1.94
N ASP A 147 -19.34 9.36 -1.06
CA ASP A 147 -19.20 10.77 -1.41
C ASP A 147 -17.76 11.18 -1.73
N LEU A 148 -16.78 10.30 -1.47
CA LEU A 148 -15.40 10.50 -1.87
C LEU A 148 -15.14 9.88 -3.25
N PRO A 149 -14.30 10.50 -4.10
CA PRO A 149 -13.90 9.89 -5.37
C PRO A 149 -13.25 8.52 -5.15
N LYS A 150 -13.68 7.52 -5.90
CA LYS A 150 -13.14 6.14 -5.80
C LYS A 150 -11.61 6.11 -5.96
N LYS A 151 -11.07 6.95 -6.83
CA LYS A 151 -9.62 7.08 -7.09
C LYS A 151 -8.80 7.49 -5.86
N ASN A 152 -9.43 8.02 -4.82
CA ASN A 152 -8.73 8.39 -3.59
C ASN A 152 -8.31 7.17 -2.76
N PHE A 153 -8.86 5.99 -3.04
CA PHE A 153 -8.59 4.75 -2.29
C PHE A 153 -7.62 3.86 -3.04
N THR A 154 -6.51 3.52 -2.38
CA THR A 154 -5.47 2.67 -2.93
C THR A 154 -5.03 1.59 -1.93
N ALA A 155 -4.50 0.49 -2.45
CA ALA A 155 -3.90 -0.59 -1.67
C ALA A 155 -2.39 -0.68 -1.93
N MET A 156 -1.63 -1.07 -0.91
CA MET A 156 -0.18 -1.14 -1.00
C MET A 156 0.30 -2.45 -1.62
N LEU A 157 0.79 -2.35 -2.86
CA LEU A 157 1.61 -3.37 -3.52
C LEU A 157 3.07 -2.91 -3.71
N ARG A 158 3.43 -1.75 -3.17
CA ARG A 158 4.77 -1.21 -3.29
C ARG A 158 5.82 -2.08 -2.61
N LEU A 159 5.47 -2.78 -1.55
CA LEU A 159 6.36 -3.74 -0.91
C LEU A 159 6.71 -4.90 -1.86
N ASP A 160 5.72 -5.44 -2.57
CA ASP A 160 5.92 -6.47 -3.59
C ASP A 160 6.79 -5.96 -4.74
N HIS A 161 6.53 -4.74 -5.19
CA HIS A 161 7.33 -4.04 -6.20
C HIS A 161 8.80 -3.90 -5.77
N ASN A 162 9.04 -3.42 -4.55
CA ASN A 162 10.40 -3.24 -4.01
C ASN A 162 11.12 -4.60 -3.84
N ARG A 163 10.42 -5.64 -3.42
CA ARG A 163 10.94 -7.01 -3.34
C ARG A 163 11.37 -7.52 -4.72
N ALA A 164 10.52 -7.29 -5.73
CA ALA A 164 10.82 -7.67 -7.11
C ALA A 164 12.04 -6.90 -7.65
N LEU A 165 12.11 -5.59 -7.44
CA LEU A 165 13.27 -4.77 -7.83
C LEU A 165 14.58 -5.32 -7.24
N SER A 166 14.58 -5.66 -5.96
CA SER A 166 15.75 -6.20 -5.26
C SER A 166 16.22 -7.55 -5.85
N GLN A 167 15.28 -8.44 -6.20
CA GLN A 167 15.60 -9.74 -6.81
C GLN A 167 16.15 -9.55 -8.24
N LEU A 168 15.56 -8.66 -9.02
CA LEU A 168 16.01 -8.34 -10.37
C LEU A 168 17.42 -7.71 -10.37
N ALA A 169 17.66 -6.79 -9.44
CA ALA A 169 18.98 -6.18 -9.25
C ALA A 169 20.05 -7.22 -8.91
N ALA A 170 19.76 -8.11 -7.96
CA ALA A 170 20.68 -9.18 -7.58
C ALA A 170 20.97 -10.15 -8.75
N LYS A 171 19.95 -10.55 -9.51
CA LYS A 171 20.10 -11.48 -10.64
C LYS A 171 20.84 -10.85 -11.81
N SER A 172 20.58 -9.60 -12.14
CA SER A 172 21.18 -8.90 -13.28
C SER A 172 22.53 -8.26 -12.99
N GLY A 173 22.88 -8.11 -11.69
CA GLY A 173 24.07 -7.37 -11.26
C GLY A 173 23.95 -5.85 -11.49
N LYS A 174 22.74 -5.32 -11.72
CA LYS A 174 22.48 -3.91 -11.96
C LYS A 174 21.98 -3.21 -10.70
N PRO A 175 22.27 -1.90 -10.53
CA PRO A 175 21.73 -1.13 -9.41
C PRO A 175 20.21 -1.12 -9.40
N VAL A 176 19.59 -1.23 -8.23
CA VAL A 176 18.12 -1.15 -8.05
C VAL A 176 17.54 0.12 -8.70
N ALA A 177 18.23 1.25 -8.54
CA ALA A 177 17.78 2.54 -9.07
C ALA A 177 17.75 2.63 -10.60
N SER A 178 18.45 1.72 -11.30
CA SER A 178 18.48 1.67 -12.76
C SER A 178 17.37 0.83 -13.38
N ILE A 179 16.64 0.05 -12.57
CA ILE A 179 15.57 -0.83 -13.05
C ILE A 179 14.30 -0.02 -13.19
N GLU A 180 13.76 -0.02 -14.40
CA GLU A 180 12.55 0.71 -14.76
C GLU A 180 11.53 -0.20 -15.44
N LYS A 181 10.27 0.25 -15.48
CA LYS A 181 9.14 -0.44 -16.16
C LYS A 181 8.84 -1.83 -15.61
N LEU A 182 9.03 -2.03 -14.31
CA LEU A 182 8.51 -3.20 -13.61
C LEU A 182 7.01 -3.01 -13.34
N ALA A 183 6.22 -4.05 -13.52
CA ALA A 183 4.83 -4.12 -13.11
C ALA A 183 4.63 -5.23 -12.08
N VAL A 184 3.74 -5.00 -11.12
CA VAL A 184 3.23 -6.05 -10.22
C VAL A 184 1.72 -6.05 -10.32
N TRP A 185 1.16 -7.18 -10.76
CA TRP A 185 -0.26 -7.31 -11.05
C TRP A 185 -1.01 -7.99 -9.91
N GLY A 186 -2.19 -7.50 -9.60
CA GLY A 186 -3.21 -8.22 -8.85
C GLY A 186 -3.33 -7.88 -7.39
N ASN A 187 -3.45 -8.93 -6.58
CA ASN A 187 -3.68 -8.88 -5.14
C ASN A 187 -2.35 -8.81 -4.37
N HIS A 188 -2.31 -8.07 -3.27
CA HIS A 188 -1.19 -8.16 -2.31
C HIS A 188 -1.29 -9.48 -1.54
N SER A 189 -0.87 -10.55 -2.17
CA SER A 189 -0.89 -11.94 -1.65
C SER A 189 0.16 -12.77 -2.38
N PRO A 190 0.36 -14.06 -2.01
CA PRO A 190 1.26 -14.94 -2.76
C PRO A 190 0.88 -15.15 -4.23
N THR A 191 -0.33 -14.78 -4.65
CA THR A 191 -0.80 -14.88 -6.05
C THR A 191 -0.39 -13.70 -6.93
N MET A 192 0.12 -12.59 -6.35
CA MET A 192 0.55 -11.43 -7.12
C MET A 192 1.56 -11.84 -8.19
N TYR A 193 1.52 -11.15 -9.34
CA TYR A 193 2.39 -11.45 -10.45
C TYR A 193 3.40 -10.32 -10.70
N PRO A 194 4.68 -10.50 -10.32
CA PRO A 194 5.75 -9.57 -10.70
C PRO A 194 6.18 -9.82 -12.14
N ASP A 195 6.09 -8.80 -12.98
CA ASP A 195 6.24 -8.86 -14.43
C ASP A 195 7.34 -7.92 -14.90
N PHE A 196 8.45 -8.46 -15.35
CA PHE A 196 9.56 -7.67 -15.88
C PHE A 196 9.74 -7.80 -17.40
N ARG A 197 8.73 -8.29 -18.14
CA ARG A 197 8.80 -8.54 -19.59
C ARG A 197 9.18 -7.30 -20.41
N VAL A 198 8.86 -6.11 -19.94
CA VAL A 198 9.20 -4.84 -20.58
C VAL A 198 10.16 -3.99 -19.74
N ALA A 199 10.65 -4.55 -18.64
CA ALA A 199 11.58 -3.83 -17.76
C ALA A 199 12.93 -3.61 -18.41
N THR A 200 13.57 -2.52 -18.03
CA THR A 200 14.90 -2.15 -18.46
C THR A 200 15.82 -1.92 -17.28
N ALA A 201 17.12 -2.07 -17.49
CA ALA A 201 18.16 -1.66 -16.55
C ALA A 201 19.24 -0.88 -17.32
N GLU A 202 19.49 0.36 -16.91
CA GLU A 202 20.40 1.26 -17.65
C GLU A 202 20.05 1.37 -19.15
N GLY A 203 18.74 1.36 -19.48
CA GLY A 203 18.24 1.41 -20.84
C GLY A 203 18.33 0.11 -21.64
N GLN A 204 18.85 -0.96 -21.05
CA GLN A 204 18.93 -2.28 -21.68
C GLN A 204 17.75 -3.15 -21.29
N ASP A 205 17.27 -3.97 -22.22
CA ASP A 205 16.18 -4.93 -22.00
C ASP A 205 16.59 -5.94 -20.90
N LEU A 206 15.86 -5.92 -19.78
CA LEU A 206 16.18 -6.75 -18.62
C LEU A 206 15.96 -8.24 -18.88
N THR A 207 15.01 -8.59 -19.74
CA THR A 207 14.77 -10.00 -20.10
C THR A 207 15.96 -10.60 -20.86
N LYS A 208 16.61 -9.81 -21.70
CA LYS A 208 17.83 -10.22 -22.42
C LYS A 208 19.05 -10.27 -21.52
N LEU A 209 19.17 -9.35 -20.57
CA LEU A 209 20.25 -9.34 -19.59
C LEU A 209 20.19 -10.56 -18.67
N ILE A 210 19.01 -10.92 -18.19
CA ILE A 210 18.79 -12.07 -17.32
C ILE A 210 18.80 -13.37 -18.13
N ASN A 211 18.09 -13.40 -19.24
CA ASN A 211 17.98 -14.52 -20.19
C ASN A 211 17.80 -15.90 -19.52
N ASP A 212 16.90 -15.97 -18.56
CA ASP A 212 16.67 -17.14 -17.70
C ASP A 212 15.18 -17.26 -17.33
N GLU A 213 14.40 -17.82 -18.25
CA GLU A 213 12.96 -17.97 -18.05
C GLU A 213 12.63 -19.02 -16.98
N GLU A 214 13.47 -20.02 -16.80
CA GLU A 214 13.31 -21.00 -15.73
C GLU A 214 13.47 -20.33 -14.36
N TRP A 215 14.46 -19.46 -14.20
CA TRP A 215 14.60 -18.66 -12.99
C TRP A 215 13.40 -17.76 -12.75
N ASN A 216 12.89 -17.10 -13.80
CA ASN A 216 11.70 -16.25 -13.70
C ASN A 216 10.52 -17.02 -13.09
N ARG A 217 10.19 -18.18 -13.66
CA ARG A 217 9.01 -18.97 -13.28
C ARG A 217 9.19 -19.72 -11.98
N ASN A 218 10.35 -20.33 -11.76
CA ASN A 218 10.57 -21.27 -10.66
C ASN A 218 11.27 -20.66 -9.45
N THR A 219 11.88 -19.47 -9.58
CA THR A 219 12.59 -18.79 -8.50
C THR A 219 12.06 -17.40 -8.24
N PHE A 220 12.08 -16.49 -9.23
CA PHE A 220 11.73 -15.09 -9.05
C PHE A 220 10.29 -14.89 -8.58
N ILE A 221 9.32 -15.36 -9.35
CA ILE A 221 7.90 -15.21 -9.03
C ILE A 221 7.56 -15.82 -7.65
N PRO A 222 7.94 -17.08 -7.35
CA PRO A 222 7.67 -17.66 -6.03
C PRO A 222 8.41 -16.96 -4.89
N THR A 223 9.65 -16.52 -5.08
CA THR A 223 10.43 -15.83 -4.05
C THR A 223 9.78 -14.52 -3.66
N VAL A 224 9.38 -13.70 -4.63
CA VAL A 224 8.69 -12.44 -4.36
C VAL A 224 7.34 -12.70 -3.66
N GLY A 225 6.56 -13.65 -4.15
CA GLY A 225 5.26 -14.00 -3.59
C GLY A 225 5.30 -14.53 -2.15
N LYS A 226 6.35 -15.28 -1.80
CA LYS A 226 6.50 -15.93 -0.47
C LYS A 226 7.43 -15.17 0.47
N ARG A 227 7.95 -14.00 0.08
CA ARG A 227 8.94 -13.26 0.88
C ARG A 227 8.43 -12.93 2.27
N GLY A 228 7.16 -12.59 2.43
CA GLY A 228 6.57 -12.30 3.74
C GLY A 228 6.65 -13.50 4.70
N ALA A 229 6.33 -14.69 4.21
CA ALA A 229 6.43 -15.93 5.00
C ALA A 229 7.89 -16.23 5.38
N ALA A 230 8.83 -16.07 4.43
CA ALA A 230 10.25 -16.28 4.70
C ALA A 230 10.81 -15.32 5.77
N ILE A 231 10.34 -14.08 5.80
CA ILE A 231 10.72 -13.11 6.85
C ILE A 231 10.17 -13.53 8.21
N ILE A 232 8.93 -14.00 8.28
CA ILE A 232 8.33 -14.48 9.52
C ILE A 232 9.10 -15.72 10.04
N GLU A 233 9.46 -16.64 9.15
CA GLU A 233 10.27 -17.81 9.51
C GLU A 233 11.63 -17.42 10.09
N ALA A 234 12.31 -16.44 9.48
CA ALA A 234 13.63 -16.00 9.90
C ALA A 234 13.62 -15.11 11.16
N ARG A 235 12.65 -14.19 11.28
CA ARG A 235 12.60 -13.18 12.36
C ARG A 235 11.66 -13.52 13.51
N GLY A 236 10.71 -14.43 13.30
CA GLY A 236 9.58 -14.65 14.20
C GLY A 236 8.50 -13.56 14.17
N LEU A 237 8.67 -12.54 13.36
CA LEU A 237 7.78 -11.37 13.23
C LEU A 237 7.58 -11.01 11.76
N SER A 238 6.44 -10.43 11.44
CA SER A 238 6.14 -9.90 10.11
C SER A 238 7.06 -8.74 9.72
N SER A 239 7.14 -8.46 8.42
CA SER A 239 7.83 -7.27 7.89
C SER A 239 7.23 -6.01 8.52
N ALA A 240 8.06 -5.15 9.06
CA ALA A 240 7.63 -3.87 9.62
C ALA A 240 8.35 -2.70 8.96
N ALA A 241 9.66 -2.63 9.05
CA ALA A 241 10.45 -1.54 8.48
C ALA A 241 10.33 -1.46 6.95
N SER A 242 10.36 -2.59 6.24
CA SER A 242 10.20 -2.61 4.78
C SER A 242 8.77 -2.28 4.34
N ALA A 243 7.75 -2.68 5.12
CA ALA A 243 6.37 -2.29 4.88
C ALA A 243 6.17 -0.78 5.09
N ALA A 244 6.73 -0.21 6.16
CA ALA A 244 6.72 1.23 6.40
C ALA A 244 7.42 2.00 5.29
N ASN A 245 8.59 1.53 4.83
CA ASN A 245 9.30 2.12 3.71
C ASN A 245 8.45 2.11 2.43
N ALA A 246 7.83 1.00 2.10
CA ALA A 246 6.96 0.88 0.93
C ALA A 246 5.73 1.81 1.01
N ALA A 247 5.14 1.99 2.18
CA ALA A 247 4.04 2.93 2.40
C ALA A 247 4.49 4.39 2.15
N ILE A 248 5.67 4.76 2.64
CA ILE A 248 6.27 6.07 2.38
C ILE A 248 6.52 6.26 0.88
N ASP A 249 7.14 5.27 0.23
CA ASP A 249 7.40 5.32 -1.22
C ASP A 249 6.11 5.51 -2.02
N HIS A 250 5.06 4.76 -1.69
CA HIS A 250 3.76 4.82 -2.36
C HIS A 250 3.15 6.23 -2.28
N VAL A 251 3.05 6.79 -1.09
CA VAL A 251 2.45 8.13 -0.89
C VAL A 251 3.35 9.22 -1.45
N ARG A 252 4.67 9.12 -1.24
CA ARG A 252 5.62 10.10 -1.77
C ARG A 252 5.52 10.21 -3.28
N ASP A 253 5.53 9.08 -3.97
CA ASP A 253 5.44 9.06 -5.43
C ASP A 253 4.07 9.55 -5.93
N TRP A 254 3.00 9.24 -5.22
CA TRP A 254 1.67 9.76 -5.53
C TRP A 254 1.60 11.29 -5.40
N VAL A 255 2.14 11.83 -4.30
CA VAL A 255 2.08 13.27 -4.00
C VAL A 255 3.10 14.07 -4.80
N LEU A 256 4.35 13.60 -4.87
CA LEU A 256 5.47 14.34 -5.45
C LEU A 256 5.76 13.98 -6.92
N GLY A 257 5.18 12.89 -7.41
CA GLY A 257 5.37 12.44 -8.78
C GLY A 257 6.47 11.40 -8.96
N THR A 258 6.44 10.71 -10.10
CA THR A 258 7.39 9.64 -10.46
C THR A 258 8.33 10.03 -11.59
N ASN A 259 8.22 11.24 -12.14
CA ASN A 259 9.00 11.70 -13.31
C ASN A 259 8.93 10.69 -14.49
N GLY A 260 7.72 10.16 -14.75
CA GLY A 260 7.48 9.19 -15.82
C GLY A 260 7.90 7.75 -15.52
N LYS A 261 8.51 7.49 -14.35
CA LYS A 261 8.84 6.11 -13.93
C LYS A 261 7.60 5.38 -13.48
N TRP A 262 7.58 4.07 -13.74
CA TRP A 262 6.49 3.22 -13.29
C TRP A 262 6.69 2.80 -11.85
N VAL A 263 5.58 2.84 -11.11
CA VAL A 263 5.46 2.25 -9.78
C VAL A 263 4.19 1.41 -9.76
N THR A 264 4.05 0.55 -8.77
CA THR A 264 2.84 -0.29 -8.63
C THR A 264 1.94 0.28 -7.57
N MET A 265 0.65 0.41 -7.90
CA MET A 265 -0.41 0.77 -6.96
C MET A 265 -1.62 -0.15 -7.13
N GLY A 266 -2.23 -0.57 -6.02
CA GLY A 266 -3.57 -1.15 -6.04
C GLY A 266 -4.59 -0.04 -6.20
N ILE A 267 -5.30 0.00 -7.32
CA ILE A 267 -6.25 1.07 -7.64
C ILE A 267 -7.59 0.50 -8.10
N PRO A 268 -8.68 1.29 -8.03
CA PRO A 268 -9.97 0.86 -8.58
C PRO A 268 -9.84 0.48 -10.04
N SER A 269 -10.31 -0.71 -10.40
CA SER A 269 -10.29 -1.20 -11.77
C SER A 269 -11.30 -0.47 -12.64
N ASP A 270 -11.01 -0.36 -13.93
CA ASP A 270 -11.81 0.37 -14.92
C ASP A 270 -12.12 -0.44 -16.19
N GLY A 271 -11.90 -1.76 -16.15
CA GLY A 271 -12.03 -2.64 -17.30
C GLY A 271 -10.76 -2.83 -18.13
N SER A 272 -9.73 -2.00 -17.93
CA SER A 272 -8.43 -2.14 -18.58
C SER A 272 -7.83 -3.52 -18.31
N TYR A 273 -7.12 -4.07 -19.28
CA TYR A 273 -6.50 -5.40 -19.23
C TYR A 273 -7.48 -6.56 -18.99
N GLY A 274 -8.78 -6.34 -19.25
CA GLY A 274 -9.81 -7.36 -19.00
C GLY A 274 -10.11 -7.59 -17.53
N ILE A 275 -9.66 -6.69 -16.64
CA ILE A 275 -9.97 -6.73 -15.22
C ILE A 275 -11.33 -6.07 -15.00
N PRO A 276 -12.34 -6.78 -14.44
CA PRO A 276 -13.67 -6.21 -14.25
C PRO A 276 -13.61 -4.98 -13.34
N GLU A 277 -14.54 -4.07 -13.55
CA GLU A 277 -14.74 -2.95 -12.62
C GLU A 277 -15.12 -3.43 -11.22
N ASP A 278 -15.09 -2.51 -10.27
CA ASP A 278 -15.53 -2.75 -8.89
C ASP A 278 -14.66 -3.75 -8.10
N ILE A 279 -13.34 -3.64 -8.29
CA ILE A 279 -12.32 -4.22 -7.40
C ILE A 279 -11.12 -3.28 -7.29
N ILE A 280 -10.25 -3.53 -6.32
CA ILE A 280 -8.94 -2.88 -6.21
C ILE A 280 -7.88 -3.87 -6.70
N TYR A 281 -7.19 -3.51 -7.78
CA TYR A 281 -6.24 -4.40 -8.48
C TYR A 281 -4.89 -3.71 -8.68
N GLY A 282 -3.80 -4.41 -8.40
CA GLY A 282 -2.44 -3.90 -8.61
C GLY A 282 -2.13 -3.74 -10.10
N VAL A 283 -1.66 -2.56 -10.47
CA VAL A 283 -1.27 -2.22 -11.85
C VAL A 283 -0.06 -1.27 -11.84
N PRO A 284 0.72 -1.19 -12.93
CA PRO A 284 1.72 -0.15 -13.09
C PRO A 284 1.05 1.20 -13.33
N VAL A 285 1.57 2.23 -12.67
CA VAL A 285 1.12 3.61 -12.82
C VAL A 285 2.31 4.56 -12.92
N THR A 286 2.06 5.75 -13.46
CA THR A 286 2.89 6.95 -13.29
C THR A 286 2.13 7.96 -12.45
N CYS A 287 2.85 8.84 -11.74
CA CYS A 287 2.22 9.87 -10.92
C CYS A 287 2.77 11.25 -11.28
N GLU A 288 1.86 12.24 -11.37
CA GLU A 288 2.17 13.63 -11.63
C GLU A 288 1.10 14.52 -10.99
N ASN A 289 1.53 15.64 -10.39
CA ASN A 289 0.62 16.64 -9.80
C ASN A 289 -0.38 16.08 -8.78
N GLY A 290 0.03 15.07 -7.99
CA GLY A 290 -0.82 14.44 -6.99
C GLY A 290 -1.84 13.43 -7.53
N GLU A 291 -1.77 13.11 -8.82
CA GLU A 291 -2.63 12.14 -9.48
C GLU A 291 -1.82 10.95 -10.01
N TYR A 292 -2.39 9.75 -9.97
CA TYR A 292 -1.83 8.60 -10.66
C TYR A 292 -2.53 8.39 -12.00
N LYS A 293 -1.78 7.82 -12.93
CA LYS A 293 -2.30 7.39 -14.24
C LYS A 293 -1.86 5.97 -14.51
N ARG A 294 -2.83 5.10 -14.84
CA ARG A 294 -2.55 3.71 -15.24
C ARG A 294 -1.69 3.68 -16.50
N VAL A 295 -0.68 2.80 -16.52
CA VAL A 295 0.03 2.47 -17.75
C VAL A 295 -0.87 1.58 -18.58
N GLU A 296 -1.17 2.00 -19.79
CA GLU A 296 -2.08 1.30 -20.70
C GLU A 296 -1.32 0.70 -21.89
N GLY A 297 -1.99 -0.20 -22.62
CA GLY A 297 -1.51 -0.71 -23.90
C GLY A 297 -0.38 -1.73 -23.82
N LEU A 298 -0.09 -2.32 -22.65
CA LEU A 298 0.86 -3.40 -22.55
C LEU A 298 0.30 -4.68 -23.16
N ALA A 299 1.07 -5.31 -24.03
CA ALA A 299 0.72 -6.63 -24.56
C ALA A 299 0.82 -7.67 -23.43
N ILE A 300 -0.21 -8.47 -23.27
CA ILE A 300 -0.30 -9.55 -22.29
C ILE A 300 -0.22 -10.87 -22.98
N ASP A 301 0.88 -11.61 -22.77
CA ASP A 301 1.04 -12.96 -23.31
C ASP A 301 0.20 -13.99 -22.54
N ALA A 302 0.13 -15.22 -23.04
CA ALA A 302 -0.68 -16.28 -22.44
C ALA A 302 -0.28 -16.62 -21.01
N PHE A 303 1.02 -16.68 -20.71
CA PHE A 303 1.52 -16.95 -19.37
C PHE A 303 1.15 -15.82 -18.40
N SER A 304 1.36 -14.57 -18.80
CA SER A 304 0.99 -13.42 -17.99
C SER A 304 -0.51 -13.34 -17.74
N ARG A 305 -1.31 -13.65 -18.76
CA ARG A 305 -2.78 -13.73 -18.64
C ARG A 305 -3.19 -14.76 -17.59
N GLU A 306 -2.63 -15.95 -17.64
CA GLU A 306 -2.91 -16.99 -16.64
C GLU A 306 -2.59 -16.51 -15.22
N LYS A 307 -1.44 -15.85 -15.00
CA LYS A 307 -1.05 -15.31 -13.70
C LYS A 307 -1.95 -14.16 -13.25
N MET A 308 -2.30 -13.26 -14.16
CA MET A 308 -3.20 -12.15 -13.86
C MET A 308 -4.61 -12.64 -13.53
N ASP A 309 -5.12 -13.64 -14.22
CA ASP A 309 -6.44 -14.22 -13.96
C ASP A 309 -6.45 -15.02 -12.66
N HIS A 310 -5.36 -15.69 -12.32
CA HIS A 310 -5.26 -16.41 -11.05
C HIS A 310 -5.36 -15.44 -9.83
N THR A 311 -4.62 -14.35 -9.83
CA THR A 311 -4.69 -13.36 -8.77
C THR A 311 -6.02 -12.58 -8.78
N LEU A 312 -6.61 -12.35 -9.96
CA LEU A 312 -7.95 -11.77 -10.11
C LEU A 312 -9.02 -12.64 -9.46
N ASN A 313 -9.00 -13.95 -9.71
CA ASN A 313 -9.98 -14.87 -9.14
C ASN A 313 -9.94 -14.85 -7.61
N GLU A 314 -8.76 -14.78 -7.00
CA GLU A 314 -8.62 -14.61 -5.55
C GLU A 314 -9.31 -13.32 -5.06
N LEU A 315 -9.12 -12.21 -5.75
CA LEU A 315 -9.77 -10.94 -5.41
C LEU A 315 -11.29 -10.98 -5.55
N LEU A 316 -11.78 -11.64 -6.60
CA LEU A 316 -13.22 -11.81 -6.80
C LEU A 316 -13.85 -12.64 -5.68
N GLU A 317 -13.19 -13.73 -5.27
CA GLU A 317 -13.63 -14.55 -4.13
C GLU A 317 -13.64 -13.73 -2.82
N GLU A 318 -12.61 -12.92 -2.57
CA GLU A 318 -12.55 -12.05 -1.40
C GLU A 318 -13.67 -11.00 -1.41
N ARG A 319 -13.89 -10.34 -2.54
CA ARG A 319 -14.97 -9.38 -2.73
C ARG A 319 -16.34 -10.01 -2.46
N ASP A 320 -16.60 -11.16 -3.08
CA ASP A 320 -17.89 -11.86 -2.92
C ASP A 320 -18.09 -12.31 -1.47
N GLY A 321 -17.03 -12.66 -0.78
CA GLY A 321 -17.04 -13.04 0.63
C GLY A 321 -17.42 -11.90 1.59
N VAL A 322 -17.26 -10.63 1.20
CA VAL A 322 -17.57 -9.47 2.04
C VAL A 322 -18.77 -8.65 1.53
N GLN A 323 -19.22 -8.89 0.31
CA GLN A 323 -20.23 -8.04 -0.34
C GLN A 323 -21.54 -7.97 0.45
N HIS A 324 -21.95 -9.03 1.12
CA HIS A 324 -23.14 -9.07 1.97
C HIS A 324 -23.03 -8.23 3.25
N LEU A 325 -21.80 -7.77 3.59
CA LEU A 325 -21.53 -6.90 4.74
C LEU A 325 -21.48 -5.42 4.34
N LEU A 326 -21.46 -5.15 3.03
CA LEU A 326 -21.47 -3.80 2.46
C LEU A 326 -22.91 -3.47 2.10
N GLY A 327 -23.63 -2.84 3.01
CA GLY A 327 -25.04 -2.47 2.84
C GLY A 327 -25.28 -1.36 1.83
#